data_6e4fe9bc786e0f5a7c9d5c9972d0620b
#
_entry.id   6e4fe9bc786e0f5a7c9d5c9972d0620b
#
_cell.length_a   1.000
_cell.length_b   1.000
_cell.length_c   1.000
_cell.angle_alpha   90.00
_cell.angle_beta   90.00
_cell.angle_gamma   90.00
#
_symmetry.space_group_name_H-M   'P 1'
#
loop_
_entity.id
_entity.type
_entity.pdbx_description
1 polymer ?
#
loop_
_entity_poly.entity_id
_entity_poly.type
_entity_poly.pdbx_seq_one_letter_code
_entity_poly.pdbx_strand_id
1 'polypeptide(L)'
;MTRRGSLVFYLTSWICGGLFLTLAMFIRETISPAGMGMGPSNAGAAIITTYFLVLIFGAFLSLLFAFLLRRSMVWLRAEKLWQWALAGTCLVLPMAWGVRWASRATDTIELQGAWHQMAIFLFLGVRGIAERHVLLALPVAAANSAVLFLIHRAFAQEPELKV
;
A
#
# COMPACT_ATOMS: atom_id res chain seq x y z
N MET A 1 7.35 -16.21 14.58
CA MET A 1 8.10 -15.16 13.86
C MET A 1 8.77 -14.26 14.86
N THR A 2 10.07 -14.09 14.75
CA THR A 2 10.91 -13.29 15.65
C THR A 2 10.57 -11.78 15.55
N ARG A 3 11.02 -10.97 16.52
CA ARG A 3 10.85 -9.50 16.49
C ARG A 3 11.48 -8.88 15.23
N ARG A 4 12.65 -9.41 14.80
CA ARG A 4 13.34 -9.01 13.57
C ARG A 4 12.50 -9.33 12.34
N GLY A 5 11.97 -10.54 12.24
CA GLY A 5 11.10 -10.94 11.14
C GLY A 5 9.84 -10.09 11.02
N SER A 6 9.25 -9.67 12.15
CA SER A 6 8.12 -8.76 12.15
C SER A 6 8.48 -7.39 11.56
N LEU A 7 9.61 -6.81 11.97
CA LEU A 7 10.08 -5.52 11.46
C LEU A 7 10.34 -5.59 9.94
N VAL A 8 11.05 -6.62 9.48
CA VAL A 8 11.31 -6.83 8.05
C VAL A 8 10.00 -6.97 7.28
N PHE A 9 9.03 -7.70 7.81
CA PHE A 9 7.72 -7.89 7.19
C PHE A 9 7.01 -6.54 6.94
N TYR A 10 6.94 -5.68 7.95
CA TYR A 10 6.27 -4.38 7.83
C TYR A 10 7.03 -3.40 6.94
N LEU A 11 8.36 -3.33 7.07
CA LEU A 11 9.18 -2.48 6.21
C LEU A 11 9.09 -2.91 4.75
N THR A 12 9.11 -4.21 4.48
CA THR A 12 8.95 -4.71 3.10
C THR A 12 7.58 -4.39 2.54
N SER A 13 6.51 -4.53 3.33
CA SER A 13 5.17 -4.13 2.87
C SER A 13 5.14 -2.67 2.47
N TRP A 14 5.74 -1.81 3.24
CA TRP A 14 5.79 -0.38 2.97
C TRP A 14 6.57 -0.07 1.69
N ILE A 15 7.81 -0.55 1.59
CA ILE A 15 8.70 -0.27 0.45
C ILE A 15 8.17 -0.91 -0.83
N CYS A 16 7.87 -2.21 -0.81
CA CYS A 16 7.39 -2.94 -1.99
C CYS A 16 5.99 -2.50 -2.41
N GLY A 17 5.10 -2.24 -1.45
CA GLY A 17 3.77 -1.72 -1.74
C GLY A 17 3.83 -0.37 -2.45
N GLY A 18 4.70 0.54 -1.99
CA GLY A 18 4.97 1.81 -2.64
C GLY A 18 5.54 1.65 -4.05
N LEU A 19 6.53 0.76 -4.21
CA LEU A 19 7.16 0.49 -5.50
C LEU A 19 6.16 -0.07 -6.52
N PHE A 20 5.40 -1.10 -6.14
CA PHE A 20 4.41 -1.72 -7.03
C PHE A 20 3.31 -0.73 -7.43
N LEU A 21 2.84 0.10 -6.50
CA LEU A 21 1.83 1.10 -6.80
C LEU A 21 2.37 2.16 -7.76
N THR A 22 3.58 2.67 -7.52
CA THR A 22 4.23 3.63 -8.41
C THR A 22 4.43 3.07 -9.82
N LEU A 23 4.88 1.82 -9.91
CA LEU A 23 5.06 1.13 -11.19
C LEU A 23 3.73 0.93 -11.91
N ALA A 24 2.68 0.52 -11.21
CA ALA A 24 1.35 0.35 -11.78
C ALA A 24 0.76 1.66 -12.30
N MET A 25 0.96 2.76 -11.57
CA MET A 25 0.57 4.11 -12.01
C MET A 25 1.32 4.53 -13.27
N PHE A 26 2.63 4.29 -13.31
CA PHE A 26 3.46 4.62 -14.47
C PHE A 26 3.06 3.81 -15.71
N ILE A 27 2.85 2.50 -15.59
CA ILE A 27 2.39 1.63 -16.68
C ILE A 27 1.05 2.13 -17.20
N ARG A 28 0.12 2.50 -16.33
CA ARG A 28 -1.19 3.02 -16.74
C ARG A 28 -1.05 4.33 -17.52
N GLU A 29 -0.26 5.29 -17.05
CA GLU A 29 -0.04 6.55 -17.75
C GLU A 29 0.61 6.35 -19.13
N THR A 30 1.46 5.33 -19.26
CA THR A 30 2.08 4.98 -20.55
C THR A 30 1.06 4.39 -21.53
N ILE A 31 0.12 3.57 -21.03
CA ILE A 31 -0.91 2.93 -21.87
C ILE A 31 -2.06 3.90 -22.22
N SER A 32 -2.43 4.76 -21.30
CA SER A 32 -3.54 5.71 -21.47
C SER A 32 -3.13 7.09 -20.94
N PRO A 33 -2.43 7.88 -21.74
CA PRO A 33 -1.93 9.20 -21.33
C PRO A 33 -3.10 10.16 -21.14
N ALA A 34 -3.71 10.12 -19.96
CA ALA A 34 -4.80 11.00 -19.56
C ALA A 34 -4.25 12.27 -18.87
N GLY A 35 -3.30 12.94 -19.51
CA GLY A 35 -3.07 14.35 -19.24
C GLY A 35 -2.14 14.73 -18.10
N MET A 36 -1.22 13.89 -17.62
CA MET A 36 -0.16 14.39 -16.75
C MET A 36 0.96 15.15 -17.49
N GLY A 37 0.89 15.26 -18.82
CA GLY A 37 1.83 16.08 -19.61
C GLY A 37 3.31 15.75 -19.40
N MET A 38 3.62 14.54 -18.95
CA MET A 38 4.99 14.11 -18.69
C MET A 38 5.69 13.85 -20.02
N GLY A 39 6.36 14.86 -20.54
CA GLY A 39 7.27 14.65 -21.65
C GLY A 39 8.34 13.60 -21.29
N PRO A 40 8.84 12.84 -22.27
CA PRO A 40 9.82 11.76 -22.05
C PRO A 40 11.09 12.21 -21.34
N SER A 41 11.44 13.50 -21.39
CA SER A 41 12.61 14.08 -20.76
C SER A 41 12.55 14.11 -19.23
N ASN A 42 11.37 14.05 -18.60
CA ASN A 42 11.19 14.17 -17.16
C ASN A 42 10.63 12.91 -16.49
N ALA A 43 10.43 11.81 -17.25
CA ALA A 43 9.80 10.60 -16.75
C ALA A 43 10.53 10.01 -15.54
N GLY A 44 11.85 9.99 -15.52
CA GLY A 44 12.63 9.47 -14.41
C GLY A 44 12.45 10.27 -13.11
N ALA A 45 12.50 11.60 -13.20
CA ALA A 45 12.28 12.47 -12.04
C ALA A 45 10.85 12.34 -11.52
N ALA A 46 9.86 12.23 -12.42
CA ALA A 46 8.47 12.05 -12.06
C ALA A 46 8.23 10.72 -11.33
N ILE A 47 8.83 9.61 -11.79
CA ILE A 47 8.75 8.31 -11.12
C ILE A 47 9.32 8.40 -9.71
N ILE A 48 10.51 8.95 -9.56
CA ILE A 48 11.17 9.09 -8.26
C ILE A 48 10.32 9.94 -7.31
N THR A 49 9.86 11.09 -7.76
CA THR A 49 9.01 11.98 -6.95
C THR A 49 7.71 11.29 -6.55
N THR A 50 7.05 10.62 -7.50
CA THR A 50 5.81 9.87 -7.22
C THR A 50 6.06 8.75 -6.22
N TYR A 51 7.16 8.02 -6.34
CA TYR A 51 7.53 6.97 -5.40
C TYR A 51 7.71 7.51 -3.97
N PHE A 52 8.43 8.61 -3.79
CA PHE A 52 8.60 9.24 -2.48
C PHE A 52 7.27 9.72 -1.90
N LEU A 53 6.41 10.34 -2.71
CA LEU A 53 5.08 10.75 -2.26
C LEU A 53 4.24 9.55 -1.84
N VAL A 54 4.24 8.46 -2.61
CA VAL A 54 3.53 7.23 -2.27
C VAL A 54 4.09 6.60 -1.00
N LEU A 55 5.42 6.62 -0.79
CA LEU A 55 6.03 6.12 0.45
C LEU A 55 5.58 6.94 1.66
N ILE A 56 5.58 8.25 1.58
CA ILE A 56 5.22 9.13 2.70
C ILE A 56 3.73 9.01 3.01
N PHE A 57 2.88 9.22 2.02
CA PHE A 57 1.42 9.25 2.22
C PHE A 57 0.79 7.86 2.32
N GLY A 58 1.38 6.86 1.68
CA GLY A 58 0.93 5.48 1.73
C GLY A 58 1.44 4.70 2.94
N ALA A 59 2.36 5.23 3.74
CA ALA A 59 3.00 4.52 4.85
C ALA A 59 1.96 3.95 5.83
N PHE A 60 1.05 4.77 6.30
CA PHE A 60 0.02 4.35 7.25
C PHE A 60 -0.87 3.24 6.68
N LEU A 61 -1.35 3.41 5.46
CA LEU A 61 -2.21 2.42 4.79
C LEU A 61 -1.47 1.12 4.52
N SER A 62 -0.21 1.19 4.13
CA SER A 62 0.62 0.02 3.85
C SER A 62 0.92 -0.79 5.12
N LEU A 63 1.20 -0.11 6.23
CA LEU A 63 1.40 -0.74 7.52
C LEU A 63 0.10 -1.34 8.08
N LEU A 64 -1.01 -0.62 7.95
CA LEU A 64 -2.33 -1.12 8.33
C LEU A 64 -2.71 -2.35 7.49
N PHE A 65 -2.50 -2.30 6.18
CA PHE A 65 -2.69 -3.44 5.28
C PHE A 65 -1.88 -4.66 5.73
N ALA A 66 -0.58 -4.48 5.97
CA ALA A 66 0.31 -5.56 6.42
C ALA A 66 -0.15 -6.15 7.75
N PHE A 67 -0.58 -5.30 8.68
CA PHE A 67 -1.10 -5.73 9.98
C PHE A 67 -2.37 -6.57 9.82
N LEU A 68 -3.36 -6.07 9.07
CA LEU A 68 -4.62 -6.77 8.83
C LEU A 68 -4.41 -8.08 8.08
N LEU A 69 -3.57 -8.06 7.03
CA LEU A 69 -3.24 -9.25 6.26
C LEU A 69 -2.60 -10.31 7.16
N ARG A 70 -1.58 -9.95 7.93
CA ARG A 70 -0.91 -10.87 8.85
C ARG A 70 -1.88 -11.45 9.87
N ARG A 71 -2.72 -10.59 10.47
CA ARG A 71 -3.70 -11.02 11.47
C ARG A 71 -4.70 -12.02 10.88
N SER A 72 -5.22 -11.73 9.69
CA SER A 72 -6.16 -12.59 8.98
C SER A 72 -5.52 -13.93 8.61
N MET A 73 -4.29 -13.91 8.10
CA MET A 73 -3.61 -15.14 7.66
C MET A 73 -3.24 -16.05 8.82
N VAL A 74 -2.81 -15.50 9.95
CA VAL A 74 -2.57 -16.28 11.17
C VAL A 74 -3.86 -16.89 11.69
N TRP A 75 -4.96 -16.13 11.68
CA TRP A 75 -6.26 -16.60 12.12
C TRP A 75 -6.82 -17.71 11.22
N LEU A 76 -6.67 -17.56 9.89
CA LEU A 76 -7.08 -18.55 8.89
C LEU A 76 -6.13 -19.73 8.74
N ARG A 77 -4.99 -19.73 9.44
CA ARG A 77 -3.91 -20.72 9.29
C ARG A 77 -3.51 -20.93 7.82
N ALA A 78 -3.40 -19.82 7.07
CA ALA A 78 -3.15 -19.85 5.64
C ALA A 78 -1.69 -20.19 5.34
N GLU A 79 -1.47 -21.32 4.66
CA GLU A 79 -0.13 -21.85 4.34
C GLU A 79 0.24 -21.70 2.87
N LYS A 80 -0.72 -21.32 2.01
CA LYS A 80 -0.53 -21.27 0.56
C LYS A 80 -0.43 -19.82 0.06
N LEU A 81 0.45 -19.58 -0.90
CA LEU A 81 0.69 -18.28 -1.51
C LEU A 81 -0.58 -17.65 -2.09
N TRP A 82 -1.40 -18.43 -2.78
CA TRP A 82 -2.63 -17.92 -3.38
C TRP A 82 -3.65 -17.42 -2.34
N GLN A 83 -3.67 -18.01 -1.13
CA GLN A 83 -4.54 -17.56 -0.04
C GLN A 83 -4.13 -16.16 0.43
N TRP A 84 -2.82 -15.91 0.51
CA TRP A 84 -2.28 -14.59 0.86
C TRP A 84 -2.58 -13.56 -0.22
N ALA A 85 -2.38 -13.91 -1.50
CA ALA A 85 -2.69 -13.03 -2.62
C ALA A 85 -4.18 -12.67 -2.68
N LEU A 86 -5.06 -13.67 -2.53
CA LEU A 86 -6.51 -13.47 -2.51
C LEU A 86 -6.95 -12.61 -1.32
N ALA A 87 -6.46 -12.90 -0.12
CA ALA A 87 -6.79 -12.11 1.06
C ALA A 87 -6.33 -10.67 0.95
N GLY A 88 -5.13 -10.43 0.42
CA GLY A 88 -4.66 -9.07 0.18
C GLY A 88 -5.53 -8.31 -0.82
N THR A 89 -5.93 -8.97 -1.90
CA THR A 89 -6.86 -8.38 -2.87
C THR A 89 -8.22 -8.04 -2.21
N CYS A 90 -8.76 -8.96 -1.40
CA CYS A 90 -10.01 -8.71 -0.69
C CYS A 90 -9.91 -7.58 0.34
N LEU A 91 -8.77 -7.44 1.03
CA LEU A 91 -8.55 -6.39 2.04
C LEU A 91 -8.48 -4.98 1.44
N VAL A 92 -8.04 -4.83 0.19
CA VAL A 92 -7.96 -3.51 -0.47
C VAL A 92 -9.35 -2.89 -0.65
N LEU A 93 -10.38 -3.68 -0.92
CA LEU A 93 -11.72 -3.17 -1.17
C LEU A 93 -12.30 -2.40 0.04
N PRO A 94 -12.37 -2.98 1.25
CA PRO A 94 -12.86 -2.27 2.43
C PRO A 94 -11.93 -1.11 2.83
N MET A 95 -10.61 -1.23 2.61
CA MET A 95 -9.68 -0.12 2.87
C MET A 95 -9.93 1.06 1.92
N ALA A 96 -10.09 0.82 0.62
CA ALA A 96 -10.41 1.85 -0.35
C ALA A 96 -11.77 2.50 -0.05
N TRP A 97 -12.75 1.70 0.35
CA TRP A 97 -14.06 2.21 0.77
C TRP A 97 -13.96 3.06 2.04
N GLY A 98 -13.20 2.60 3.05
CA GLY A 98 -12.94 3.35 4.28
C GLY A 98 -12.25 4.69 4.03
N VAL A 99 -11.25 4.73 3.17
CA VAL A 99 -10.57 5.96 2.75
C VAL A 99 -11.54 6.91 2.04
N ARG A 100 -12.38 6.38 1.16
CA ARG A 100 -13.38 7.18 0.45
C ARG A 100 -14.44 7.74 1.40
N TRP A 101 -14.86 6.96 2.38
CA TRP A 101 -15.79 7.40 3.41
C TRP A 101 -15.17 8.49 4.30
N ALA A 102 -13.94 8.26 4.78
CA ALA A 102 -13.21 9.22 5.59
C ALA A 102 -12.96 10.54 4.85
N SER A 103 -12.65 10.50 3.55
CA SER A 103 -12.46 11.71 2.75
C SER A 103 -13.74 12.52 2.61
N ARG A 104 -14.89 11.87 2.47
CA ARG A 104 -16.20 12.57 2.44
C ARG A 104 -16.55 13.18 3.80
N ALA A 105 -16.25 12.47 4.89
CA ALA A 105 -16.46 13.01 6.24
C ALA A 105 -15.59 14.24 6.52
N THR A 106 -14.37 14.28 6.01
CA THR A 106 -13.49 15.45 6.15
C THR A 106 -13.92 16.65 5.31
N ASP A 107 -14.59 16.44 4.17
CA ASP A 107 -15.16 17.54 3.38
C ASP A 107 -16.30 18.26 4.13
N THR A 108 -16.91 17.61 5.12
CA THR A 108 -18.01 18.16 5.93
C THR A 108 -17.56 18.79 7.27
N ILE A 109 -16.32 18.56 7.68
CA ILE A 109 -15.75 19.09 8.92
C ILE A 109 -14.91 20.33 8.60
N GLU A 110 -15.33 21.50 9.06
CA GLU A 110 -14.52 22.72 9.04
C GLU A 110 -13.35 22.60 10.02
N LEU A 111 -12.31 21.87 9.61
CA LEU A 111 -11.05 21.83 10.36
C LEU A 111 -10.27 23.12 10.10
N GLN A 112 -10.13 23.96 11.13
CA GLN A 112 -9.36 25.21 11.04
C GLN A 112 -7.90 24.97 11.46
N GLY A 113 -6.95 25.61 10.74
CA GLY A 113 -5.54 25.66 11.12
C GLY A 113 -4.61 24.65 10.47
N ALA A 114 -3.41 24.48 11.05
CA ALA A 114 -2.34 23.63 10.51
C ALA A 114 -2.74 22.14 10.40
N TRP A 115 -3.59 21.67 11.30
CA TRP A 115 -4.13 20.31 11.25
C TRP A 115 -5.05 20.07 10.06
N HIS A 116 -5.79 21.10 9.64
CA HIS A 116 -6.60 21.03 8.42
C HIS A 116 -5.74 20.85 7.17
N GLN A 117 -4.68 21.62 7.03
CA GLN A 117 -3.76 21.49 5.90
C GLN A 117 -3.06 20.12 5.89
N MET A 118 -2.66 19.62 7.04
CA MET A 118 -2.01 18.31 7.17
C MET A 118 -2.99 17.17 6.86
N ALA A 119 -4.23 17.26 7.32
CA ALA A 119 -5.30 16.30 7.00
C ALA A 119 -5.64 16.34 5.50
N ILE A 120 -5.77 17.53 4.91
CA ILE A 120 -5.97 17.68 3.45
C ILE A 120 -4.82 17.05 2.67
N PHE A 121 -3.57 17.27 3.04
CA PHE A 121 -2.41 16.67 2.37
C PHE A 121 -2.43 15.14 2.47
N LEU A 122 -2.65 14.59 3.66
CA LEU A 122 -2.74 13.15 3.87
C LEU A 122 -3.93 12.52 3.13
N PHE A 123 -5.11 13.16 3.21
CA PHE A 123 -6.32 12.61 2.63
C PHE A 123 -6.45 12.87 1.13
N LEU A 124 -6.01 14.02 0.60
CA LEU A 124 -6.04 14.28 -0.84
C LEU A 124 -5.08 13.40 -1.62
N GLY A 125 -3.87 13.16 -1.10
CA GLY A 125 -2.94 12.21 -1.71
C GLY A 125 -3.53 10.80 -1.75
N VAL A 126 -4.08 10.33 -0.64
CA VAL A 126 -4.69 9.01 -0.51
C VAL A 126 -6.03 8.93 -1.28
N ARG A 127 -6.83 9.99 -1.29
CA ARG A 127 -8.09 10.07 -2.06
C ARG A 127 -7.85 9.93 -3.56
N GLY A 128 -6.85 10.64 -4.10
CA GLY A 128 -6.50 10.52 -5.53
C GLY A 128 -6.14 9.09 -5.92
N ILE A 129 -5.41 8.39 -5.07
CA ILE A 129 -5.05 6.98 -5.27
C ILE A 129 -6.29 6.08 -5.12
N ALA A 130 -7.10 6.27 -4.09
CA ALA A 130 -8.27 5.42 -3.81
C ALA A 130 -9.40 5.59 -4.83
N GLU A 131 -9.65 6.80 -5.32
CA GLU A 131 -10.76 7.05 -6.26
C GLU A 131 -10.41 6.72 -7.70
N ARG A 132 -9.19 7.03 -8.15
CA ARG A 132 -8.79 6.86 -9.54
C ARG A 132 -8.11 5.52 -9.86
N HIS A 133 -7.57 4.88 -8.84
CA HIS A 133 -6.66 3.74 -9.02
C HIS A 133 -7.04 2.48 -8.26
N VAL A 134 -8.29 2.36 -7.77
CA VAL A 134 -8.74 1.16 -7.03
C VAL A 134 -8.49 -0.12 -7.82
N LEU A 135 -8.75 -0.12 -9.12
CA LEU A 135 -8.51 -1.30 -9.96
C LEU A 135 -7.02 -1.66 -10.07
N LEU A 136 -6.13 -0.66 -10.02
CA LEU A 136 -4.69 -0.90 -9.99
C LEU A 136 -4.21 -1.40 -8.62
N ALA A 137 -4.91 -1.03 -7.55
CA ALA A 137 -4.56 -1.48 -6.21
C ALA A 137 -4.76 -2.99 -6.03
N LEU A 138 -5.66 -3.63 -6.78
CA LEU A 138 -5.89 -5.08 -6.69
C LEU A 138 -4.65 -5.92 -7.06
N PRO A 139 -4.05 -5.78 -8.26
CA PRO A 139 -2.84 -6.52 -8.61
C PRO A 139 -1.64 -6.12 -7.74
N VAL A 140 -1.55 -4.85 -7.33
CA VAL A 140 -0.51 -4.39 -6.41
C VAL A 140 -0.63 -5.08 -5.06
N ALA A 141 -1.83 -5.18 -4.51
CA ALA A 141 -2.08 -5.87 -3.24
C ALA A 141 -1.78 -7.37 -3.34
N ALA A 142 -2.15 -8.01 -4.45
CA ALA A 142 -1.83 -9.40 -4.69
C ALA A 142 -0.29 -9.63 -4.72
N ALA A 143 0.44 -8.81 -5.47
CA ALA A 143 1.89 -8.89 -5.58
C ALA A 143 2.57 -8.61 -4.22
N ASN A 144 2.17 -7.56 -3.52
CA ASN A 144 2.70 -7.24 -2.19
C ASN A 144 2.44 -8.38 -1.19
N SER A 145 1.23 -8.96 -1.21
CA SER A 145 0.88 -10.10 -0.34
C SER A 145 1.70 -11.34 -0.66
N ALA A 146 2.02 -11.59 -1.92
CA ALA A 146 2.90 -12.68 -2.32
C ALA A 146 4.31 -12.51 -1.77
N VAL A 147 4.88 -11.31 -1.85
CA VAL A 147 6.19 -10.97 -1.24
C VAL A 147 6.14 -11.16 0.27
N LEU A 148 5.09 -10.68 0.93
CA LEU A 148 4.92 -10.81 2.37
C LEU A 148 4.77 -12.27 2.82
N PHE A 149 4.13 -13.12 2.02
CA PHE A 149 4.10 -14.56 2.24
C PHE A 149 5.49 -15.18 2.23
N LEU A 150 6.32 -14.84 1.24
CA LEU A 150 7.69 -15.36 1.14
C LEU A 150 8.53 -14.96 2.36
N ILE A 151 8.43 -13.71 2.79
CA ILE A 151 9.10 -13.22 4.01
C ILE A 151 8.57 -13.95 5.24
N HIS A 152 7.24 -14.06 5.37
CA HIS A 152 6.65 -14.77 6.50
C HIS A 152 7.17 -16.21 6.58
N ARG A 153 7.23 -16.92 5.46
CA ARG A 153 7.73 -18.28 5.37
C ARG A 153 9.22 -18.38 5.71
N ALA A 154 10.04 -17.46 5.19
CA ALA A 154 11.47 -17.42 5.47
C ALA A 154 11.76 -17.26 6.97
N PHE A 155 11.09 -16.34 7.64
CA PHE A 155 11.29 -16.08 9.07
C PHE A 155 10.49 -17.02 10.00
N ALA A 156 9.52 -17.78 9.47
CA ALA A 156 8.86 -18.82 10.25
C ALA A 156 9.73 -20.08 10.37
N GLN A 157 10.64 -20.30 9.42
CA GLN A 157 11.54 -21.43 9.37
C GLN A 157 12.88 -21.20 10.08
N GLU A 158 13.18 -19.97 10.51
CA GLU A 158 14.36 -19.73 11.36
C GLU A 158 14.20 -20.49 12.67
N PRO A 159 15.06 -21.52 12.94
CA PRO A 159 15.06 -22.17 14.24
C PRO A 159 15.39 -21.08 15.28
N GLU A 160 14.62 -21.03 16.38
CA GLU A 160 15.02 -20.26 17.55
C GLU A 160 16.41 -20.76 17.92
N LEU A 161 17.44 -19.98 17.59
CA LEU A 161 18.76 -20.17 18.15
C LEU A 161 18.59 -20.02 19.65
N LYS A 162 18.43 -21.18 20.33
CA LYS A 162 18.49 -21.24 21.78
C LYS A 162 19.90 -20.79 22.17
N VAL A 163 19.97 -19.54 22.63
CA VAL A 163 21.11 -19.01 23.37
C VAL A 163 21.01 -19.48 24.82
#